data_6e8703fb7923085ad47c7614a49e56f8
#
_entry.id   6e8703fb7923085ad47c7614a49e56f8
#
_cell.length_a   1.000
_cell.length_b   1.000
_cell.length_c   1.000
_cell.angle_alpha   90.00
_cell.angle_beta   90.00
_cell.angle_gamma   90.00
#
_symmetry.space_group_name_H-M   'P 1'
#
loop_
_entity.id
_entity.type
_entity.pdbx_description
1 polymer ?
#
loop_
_entity_poly.entity_id
_entity_poly.type
_entity_poly.pdbx_seq_one_letter_code
_entity_poly.pdbx_strand_id
1 'polypeptide(L)'
;SSSSRVLAAAVRFAKAFVVFPIMLLLAFVVLGVALCLWAAVMDVSTLTIPNWLNLSLAGLGILAILVASPGPTALLTHLGLALACLVVGFGLFAGGFIGGGDAKMIPAVAVWLGPAAMLPFLAMMAVAGGALAVFLLVIRSSVSPQRIPARVRRPFIAGEGVPYAVA
;
A
#
# COMPACT_ATOMS: atom_id res chain seq x y z
N SER A 1 -33.18 -41.62 0.87
CA SER A 1 -33.93 -41.39 2.09
C SER A 1 -33.84 -39.90 2.49
N SER A 2 -34.79 -39.43 3.23
CA SER A 2 -34.92 -38.02 3.68
C SER A 2 -33.67 -37.55 4.43
N SER A 3 -33.11 -38.37 5.29
CA SER A 3 -31.94 -38.09 6.13
C SER A 3 -30.66 -37.76 5.32
N SER A 4 -30.45 -38.46 4.21
CA SER A 4 -29.26 -38.20 3.35
C SER A 4 -29.32 -36.85 2.65
N ARG A 5 -30.52 -36.39 2.28
CA ARG A 5 -30.71 -35.06 1.65
C ARG A 5 -30.53 -33.93 2.66
N VAL A 6 -30.99 -34.11 3.89
CA VAL A 6 -30.81 -33.14 4.99
C VAL A 6 -29.32 -32.98 5.33
N LEU A 7 -28.60 -34.11 5.45
CA LEU A 7 -27.18 -34.11 5.72
C LEU A 7 -26.41 -33.44 4.59
N ALA A 8 -26.73 -33.75 3.34
CA ALA A 8 -26.07 -33.11 2.18
C ALA A 8 -26.36 -31.61 2.11
N ALA A 9 -27.54 -31.15 2.45
CA ALA A 9 -27.88 -29.74 2.53
C ALA A 9 -27.11 -29.03 3.65
N ALA A 10 -27.04 -29.62 4.84
CA ALA A 10 -26.28 -29.09 5.97
C ALA A 10 -24.78 -28.95 5.65
N VAL A 11 -24.18 -29.96 4.98
CA VAL A 11 -22.75 -29.91 4.54
C VAL A 11 -22.55 -28.85 3.50
N ARG A 12 -23.47 -28.67 2.55
CA ARG A 12 -23.39 -27.57 1.55
C ARG A 12 -23.47 -26.20 2.21
N PHE A 13 -24.39 -26.04 3.16
CA PHE A 13 -24.55 -24.78 3.89
C PHE A 13 -23.31 -24.45 4.73
N ALA A 14 -22.78 -25.43 5.46
CA ALA A 14 -21.54 -25.26 6.22
C ALA A 14 -20.33 -24.89 5.32
N LYS A 15 -20.19 -25.55 4.16
CA LYS A 15 -19.15 -25.19 3.16
C LYS A 15 -19.34 -23.77 2.64
N ALA A 16 -20.56 -23.37 2.29
CA ALA A 16 -20.82 -22.01 1.80
C ALA A 16 -20.48 -20.96 2.86
N PHE A 17 -20.80 -21.24 4.13
CA PHE A 17 -20.52 -20.34 5.25
C PHE A 17 -19.01 -20.12 5.48
N VAL A 18 -18.17 -21.10 5.21
CA VAL A 18 -16.72 -21.00 5.33
C VAL A 18 -16.10 -20.41 4.07
N VAL A 19 -16.57 -20.81 2.88
CA VAL A 19 -15.98 -20.39 1.60
C VAL A 19 -16.27 -18.94 1.29
N PHE A 20 -17.46 -18.44 1.61
CA PHE A 20 -17.88 -17.07 1.30
C PHE A 20 -16.96 -16.00 1.90
N PRO A 21 -16.63 -15.98 3.22
CA PRO A 21 -15.73 -15.00 3.78
C PRO A 21 -14.30 -15.11 3.21
N ILE A 22 -13.83 -16.32 2.91
CA ILE A 22 -12.50 -16.51 2.29
C ILE A 22 -12.45 -15.88 0.89
N MET A 23 -13.48 -16.13 0.06
CA MET A 23 -13.57 -15.51 -1.27
C MET A 23 -13.65 -13.99 -1.18
N LEU A 24 -14.40 -13.46 -0.23
CA LEU A 24 -14.52 -12.02 0.00
C LEU A 24 -13.18 -11.40 0.45
N LEU A 25 -12.46 -12.07 1.34
CA LEU A 25 -11.12 -11.63 1.76
C LEU A 25 -10.13 -11.64 0.59
N LEU A 26 -10.14 -12.68 -0.24
CA LEU A 26 -9.32 -12.74 -1.44
C LEU A 26 -9.65 -11.59 -2.40
N ALA A 27 -10.93 -11.28 -2.59
CA ALA A 27 -11.35 -10.14 -3.42
C ALA A 27 -10.82 -8.81 -2.86
N PHE A 28 -10.89 -8.60 -1.53
CA PHE A 28 -10.32 -7.40 -0.91
C PHE A 28 -8.81 -7.32 -1.08
N VAL A 29 -8.08 -8.43 -0.92
CA VAL A 29 -6.61 -8.46 -1.13
C VAL A 29 -6.27 -8.12 -2.58
N VAL A 30 -6.95 -8.73 -3.56
CA VAL A 30 -6.72 -8.45 -4.99
C VAL A 30 -7.00 -6.98 -5.30
N LEU A 31 -8.09 -6.42 -4.76
CA LEU A 31 -8.43 -5.00 -4.96
C LEU A 31 -7.42 -4.09 -4.26
N GLY A 32 -6.97 -4.43 -3.05
CA GLY A 32 -5.92 -3.70 -2.34
C GLY A 32 -4.59 -3.67 -3.10
N VAL A 33 -4.17 -4.81 -3.65
CA VAL A 33 -2.98 -4.89 -4.52
C VAL A 33 -3.16 -4.05 -5.78
N ALA A 34 -4.34 -4.09 -6.42
CA ALA A 34 -4.63 -3.26 -7.59
C ALA A 34 -4.55 -1.76 -7.27
N LEU A 35 -5.05 -1.32 -6.11
CA LEU A 35 -4.92 0.06 -5.65
C LEU A 35 -3.45 0.44 -5.40
N CYS A 36 -2.65 -0.45 -4.82
CA CYS A 36 -1.21 -0.20 -4.63
C CYS A 36 -0.47 -0.08 -5.96
N LEU A 37 -0.77 -0.93 -6.94
CA LEU A 37 -0.21 -0.84 -8.29
C LEU A 37 -0.64 0.46 -8.98
N TRP A 38 -1.89 0.85 -8.84
CA TRP A 38 -2.38 2.12 -9.37
C TRP A 38 -1.68 3.32 -8.71
N ALA A 39 -1.46 3.27 -7.38
CA ALA A 39 -0.68 4.28 -6.67
C ALA A 39 0.74 4.40 -7.21
N ALA A 40 1.40 3.27 -7.47
CA ALA A 40 2.75 3.25 -8.05
C ALA A 40 2.79 3.87 -9.45
N VAL A 41 1.79 3.60 -10.30
CA VAL A 41 1.67 4.22 -11.63
C VAL A 41 1.46 5.74 -11.51
N MET A 42 0.59 6.17 -10.59
CA MET A 42 0.35 7.60 -10.34
C MET A 42 1.60 8.29 -9.79
N ASP A 43 2.32 7.67 -8.88
CA ASP A 43 3.55 8.23 -8.31
C ASP A 43 4.63 8.42 -9.39
N VAL A 44 4.85 7.42 -10.23
CA VAL A 44 5.83 7.52 -11.34
C VAL A 44 5.41 8.55 -12.39
N SER A 45 4.11 8.72 -12.66
CA SER A 45 3.61 9.58 -13.74
C SER A 45 3.40 11.03 -13.31
N THR A 46 2.93 11.27 -12.07
CA THR A 46 2.52 12.59 -11.57
C THR A 46 3.27 13.05 -10.34
N LEU A 47 4.10 12.17 -9.72
CA LEU A 47 4.78 12.39 -8.43
C LEU A 47 3.80 12.76 -7.31
N THR A 48 2.53 12.37 -7.45
CA THR A 48 1.48 12.66 -6.46
C THR A 48 0.53 11.47 -6.33
N ILE A 49 0.27 11.06 -5.09
CA ILE A 49 -0.72 10.02 -4.79
C ILE A 49 -1.99 10.71 -4.27
N PRO A 50 -3.13 10.58 -4.97
CA PRO A 50 -4.37 11.23 -4.57
C PRO A 50 -4.90 10.65 -3.24
N ASN A 51 -5.48 11.51 -2.41
CA ASN A 51 -5.95 11.13 -1.07
C ASN A 51 -7.05 10.06 -1.11
N TRP A 52 -7.94 10.09 -2.12
CA TRP A 52 -9.01 9.11 -2.26
C TRP A 52 -8.47 7.67 -2.38
N LEU A 53 -7.32 7.50 -3.01
CA LEU A 53 -6.69 6.19 -3.19
C LEU A 53 -6.20 5.62 -1.85
N ASN A 54 -5.53 6.45 -1.04
CA ASN A 54 -5.09 6.05 0.30
C ASN A 54 -6.28 5.76 1.23
N LEU A 55 -7.35 6.58 1.15
CA LEU A 55 -8.58 6.34 1.92
C LEU A 55 -9.30 5.06 1.48
N SER A 56 -9.35 4.79 0.18
CA SER A 56 -9.91 3.53 -0.34
C SER A 56 -9.11 2.32 0.11
N LEU A 57 -7.78 2.41 0.07
CA LEU A 57 -6.91 1.33 0.54
C LEU A 57 -7.10 1.07 2.04
N ALA A 58 -7.10 2.11 2.87
CA ALA A 58 -7.34 1.99 4.31
C ALA A 58 -8.76 1.45 4.62
N GLY A 59 -9.78 1.95 3.93
CA GLY A 59 -11.17 1.49 4.09
C GLY A 59 -11.34 0.02 3.74
N LEU A 60 -10.75 -0.44 2.64
CA LEU A 60 -10.73 -1.87 2.28
C LEU A 60 -10.01 -2.71 3.34
N GLY A 61 -8.91 -2.22 3.91
CA GLY A 61 -8.20 -2.91 4.99
C GLY A 61 -9.08 -3.07 6.23
N ILE A 62 -9.82 -2.03 6.62
CA ILE A 62 -10.79 -2.09 7.73
C ILE A 62 -11.87 -3.14 7.44
N LEU A 63 -12.45 -3.12 6.24
CA LEU A 63 -13.46 -4.09 5.82
C LEU A 63 -12.91 -5.53 5.83
N ALA A 64 -11.68 -5.73 5.37
CA ALA A 64 -11.03 -7.04 5.40
C ALA A 64 -10.84 -7.55 6.84
N ILE A 65 -10.43 -6.70 7.78
CA ILE A 65 -10.30 -7.05 9.19
C ILE A 65 -11.67 -7.41 9.77
N LEU A 66 -12.72 -6.64 9.48
CA LEU A 66 -14.06 -6.91 9.97
C LEU A 66 -14.61 -8.25 9.46
N VAL A 67 -14.35 -8.59 8.20
CA VAL A 67 -14.76 -9.89 7.61
C VAL A 67 -13.94 -11.04 8.18
N ALA A 68 -12.63 -10.85 8.43
CA ALA A 68 -11.80 -11.86 9.08
C ALA A 68 -12.19 -12.12 10.55
N SER A 69 -12.92 -11.19 11.16
CA SER A 69 -13.46 -11.30 12.54
C SER A 69 -12.42 -11.65 13.62
N PRO A 70 -11.20 -11.08 13.63
CA PRO A 70 -10.21 -11.40 14.66
C PRO A 70 -10.51 -10.74 16.02
N GLY A 71 -11.65 -10.09 16.15
CA GLY A 71 -12.11 -9.41 17.36
C GLY A 71 -11.73 -7.92 17.42
N PRO A 72 -12.31 -7.16 18.34
CA PRO A 72 -12.14 -5.71 18.43
C PRO A 72 -10.70 -5.28 18.76
N THR A 73 -9.98 -6.10 19.52
CA THR A 73 -8.59 -5.83 19.90
C THR A 73 -7.68 -5.77 18.66
N ALA A 74 -7.85 -6.67 17.69
CA ALA A 74 -7.05 -6.67 16.47
C ALA A 74 -7.34 -5.43 15.61
N LEU A 75 -8.61 -5.04 15.47
CA LEU A 75 -8.97 -3.80 14.77
C LEU A 75 -8.30 -2.59 15.43
N LEU A 76 -8.37 -2.48 16.74
CA LEU A 76 -7.76 -1.38 17.50
C LEU A 76 -6.24 -1.35 17.36
N THR A 77 -5.56 -2.51 17.36
CA THR A 77 -4.10 -2.57 17.17
C THR A 77 -3.68 -2.16 15.77
N HIS A 78 -4.41 -2.56 14.73
CA HIS A 78 -4.14 -2.15 13.34
C HIS A 78 -4.37 -0.65 13.14
N LEU A 79 -5.49 -0.10 13.66
CA LEU A 79 -5.80 1.33 13.59
C LEU A 79 -4.83 2.17 14.42
N GLY A 80 -4.44 1.70 15.61
CA GLY A 80 -3.44 2.35 16.46
C GLY A 80 -2.08 2.43 15.78
N LEU A 81 -1.66 1.34 15.12
CA LEU A 81 -0.44 1.33 14.32
C LEU A 81 -0.53 2.30 13.14
N ALA A 82 -1.65 2.30 12.41
CA ALA A 82 -1.85 3.20 11.27
C ALA A 82 -1.79 4.67 11.72
N LEU A 83 -2.39 5.01 12.86
CA LEU A 83 -2.32 6.35 13.44
C LEU A 83 -0.88 6.71 13.83
N ALA A 84 -0.14 5.81 14.48
CA ALA A 84 1.27 6.01 14.81
C ALA A 84 2.11 6.23 13.55
N CYS A 85 1.92 5.41 12.51
CA CYS A 85 2.58 5.59 11.22
C CYS A 85 2.22 6.92 10.56
N LEU A 86 0.97 7.39 10.68
CA LEU A 86 0.53 8.68 10.14
C LEU A 86 1.25 9.84 10.83
N VAL A 87 1.32 9.81 12.18
CA VAL A 87 1.98 10.87 12.97
C VAL A 87 3.48 10.92 12.65
N VAL A 88 4.15 9.75 12.67
CA VAL A 88 5.58 9.65 12.36
C VAL A 88 5.84 10.03 10.91
N GLY A 89 5.04 9.52 9.97
CA GLY A 89 5.16 9.83 8.55
C GLY A 89 4.97 11.33 8.26
N PHE A 90 4.00 11.97 8.91
CA PHE A 90 3.80 13.41 8.79
C PHE A 90 4.99 14.21 9.35
N GLY A 91 5.54 13.79 10.50
CA GLY A 91 6.75 14.41 11.08
C GLY A 91 7.96 14.29 10.16
N LEU A 92 8.18 13.12 9.57
CA LEU A 92 9.27 12.89 8.60
C LEU A 92 9.07 13.69 7.31
N PHE A 93 7.84 13.81 6.84
CA PHE A 93 7.48 14.62 5.68
C PHE A 93 7.73 16.12 5.96
N ALA A 94 7.28 16.62 7.10
CA ALA A 94 7.52 18.00 7.53
C ALA A 94 9.02 18.32 7.69
N GLY A 95 9.82 17.32 8.08
CA GLY A 95 11.29 17.42 8.13
C GLY A 95 11.98 17.25 6.77
N GLY A 96 11.26 16.96 5.70
CA GLY A 96 11.82 16.78 4.35
C GLY A 96 12.55 15.44 4.14
N PHE A 97 12.36 14.44 5.05
CA PHE A 97 13.03 13.15 4.96
C PHE A 97 12.34 12.17 4.01
N ILE A 98 11.02 12.27 3.86
CA ILE A 98 10.23 11.39 2.99
C ILE A 98 9.27 12.19 2.10
N GLY A 99 8.83 11.57 1.00
CA GLY A 99 7.84 12.16 0.10
C GLY A 99 6.43 12.17 0.71
N GLY A 100 5.59 13.15 0.32
CA GLY A 100 4.21 13.24 0.78
C GLY A 100 3.34 12.05 0.36
N GLY A 101 3.71 11.33 -0.72
CA GLY A 101 3.09 10.08 -1.15
C GLY A 101 3.29 8.98 -0.11
N ASP A 102 4.54 8.74 0.28
CA ASP A 102 4.92 7.73 1.26
C ASP A 102 4.30 8.00 2.63
N ALA A 103 4.34 9.27 3.08
CA ALA A 103 3.75 9.68 4.35
C ALA A 103 2.25 9.33 4.47
N LYS A 104 1.52 9.26 3.36
CA LYS A 104 0.10 8.90 3.30
C LYS A 104 -0.12 7.41 3.03
N MET A 105 0.75 6.78 2.24
CA MET A 105 0.60 5.37 1.86
C MET A 105 0.97 4.43 3.00
N ILE A 106 2.05 4.71 3.72
CA ILE A 106 2.52 3.88 4.84
C ILE A 106 1.40 3.62 5.88
N PRO A 107 0.67 4.62 6.39
CA PRO A 107 -0.44 4.37 7.32
C PRO A 107 -1.60 3.58 6.69
N ALA A 108 -1.92 3.78 5.42
CA ALA A 108 -2.96 3.01 4.74
C ALA A 108 -2.59 1.52 4.61
N VAL A 109 -1.33 1.22 4.32
CA VAL A 109 -0.79 -0.16 4.29
C VAL A 109 -0.69 -0.74 5.71
N ALA A 110 -0.39 0.07 6.73
CA ALA A 110 -0.33 -0.38 8.12
C ALA A 110 -1.66 -0.96 8.62
N VAL A 111 -2.80 -0.45 8.13
CA VAL A 111 -4.13 -1.04 8.41
C VAL A 111 -4.19 -2.51 7.98
N TRP A 112 -3.61 -2.85 6.82
CA TRP A 112 -3.62 -4.22 6.30
C TRP A 112 -2.66 -5.15 7.03
N LEU A 113 -1.43 -4.67 7.26
CA LEU A 113 -0.33 -5.50 7.74
C LEU A 113 -0.39 -5.75 9.25
N GLY A 114 -0.87 -4.76 10.01
CA GLY A 114 -0.82 -4.82 11.47
C GLY A 114 0.61 -4.84 12.04
N PRO A 115 0.75 -4.93 13.37
CA PRO A 115 2.06 -4.79 14.03
C PRO A 115 3.07 -5.87 13.65
N ALA A 116 2.64 -7.11 13.43
CA ALA A 116 3.53 -8.24 13.18
C ALA A 116 4.25 -8.14 11.82
N ALA A 117 3.56 -7.65 10.78
CA ALA A 117 4.10 -7.59 9.43
C ALA A 117 4.67 -6.21 9.05
N MET A 118 4.41 -5.18 9.85
CA MET A 118 4.81 -3.80 9.49
C MET A 118 6.33 -3.60 9.48
N LEU A 119 7.04 -4.13 10.45
CA LEU A 119 8.50 -3.97 10.51
C LEU A 119 9.22 -4.70 9.36
N PRO A 120 8.93 -5.99 9.06
CA PRO A 120 9.44 -6.65 7.86
C PRO A 120 9.10 -5.90 6.56
N PHE A 121 7.89 -5.36 6.44
CA PHE A 121 7.49 -4.58 5.28
C PHE A 121 8.34 -3.32 5.11
N LEU A 122 8.53 -2.53 6.16
CA LEU A 122 9.37 -1.33 6.12
C LEU A 122 10.83 -1.66 5.77
N ALA A 123 11.37 -2.76 6.30
CA ALA A 123 12.71 -3.23 5.96
C ALA A 123 12.82 -3.59 4.47
N MET A 124 11.85 -4.35 3.93
CA MET A 124 11.82 -4.69 2.51
C MET A 124 11.65 -3.45 1.62
N MET A 125 10.79 -2.51 2.02
CA MET A 125 10.59 -1.25 1.32
C MET A 125 11.88 -0.42 1.29
N ALA A 126 12.60 -0.34 2.41
CA ALA A 126 13.88 0.37 2.48
C ALA A 126 14.95 -0.26 1.58
N VAL A 127 15.05 -1.60 1.57
CA VAL A 127 15.98 -2.34 0.70
C VAL A 127 15.63 -2.13 -0.78
N ALA A 128 14.35 -2.28 -1.13
CA ALA A 128 13.89 -2.11 -2.51
C ALA A 128 14.08 -0.66 -3.00
N GLY A 129 13.72 0.33 -2.16
CA GLY A 129 13.91 1.75 -2.46
C GLY A 129 15.39 2.12 -2.58
N GLY A 130 16.24 1.60 -1.69
CA GLY A 130 17.69 1.79 -1.74
C GLY A 130 18.30 1.17 -3.00
N ALA A 131 17.91 -0.06 -3.35
CA ALA A 131 18.34 -0.73 -4.57
C ALA A 131 17.93 0.06 -5.83
N LEU A 132 16.68 0.54 -5.88
CA LEU A 132 16.19 1.38 -6.97
C LEU A 132 16.97 2.70 -7.07
N ALA A 133 17.26 3.35 -5.95
CA ALA A 133 18.03 4.59 -5.93
C ALA A 133 19.46 4.36 -6.47
N VAL A 134 20.14 3.29 -6.03
CA VAL A 134 21.46 2.92 -6.53
C VAL A 134 21.41 2.62 -8.03
N PHE A 135 20.41 1.85 -8.47
CA PHE A 135 20.20 1.53 -9.90
C PHE A 135 20.04 2.80 -10.75
N LEU A 136 19.22 3.74 -10.30
CA LEU A 136 19.03 5.02 -11.00
C LEU A 136 20.29 5.87 -11.01
N LEU A 137 21.06 5.89 -9.93
CA LEU A 137 22.36 6.60 -9.87
C LEU A 137 23.36 6.00 -10.86
N VAL A 138 23.46 4.66 -10.95
CA VAL A 138 24.33 3.96 -11.89
C VAL A 138 23.94 4.27 -13.34
N ILE A 139 22.65 4.21 -13.67
CA ILE A 139 22.16 4.58 -15.01
C ILE A 139 22.48 6.04 -15.30
N ARG A 140 22.20 6.93 -14.35
CA ARG A 140 22.47 8.37 -14.52
C ARG A 140 23.96 8.66 -14.76
N SER A 141 24.88 7.94 -14.10
CA SER A 141 26.31 8.10 -14.31
C SER A 141 26.79 7.54 -15.66
N SER A 142 26.07 6.54 -16.20
CA SER A 142 26.44 5.84 -17.44
C SER A 142 25.82 6.43 -18.71
N VAL A 143 24.73 7.21 -18.58
CA VAL A 143 24.01 7.77 -19.73
C VAL A 143 24.28 9.26 -19.87
N SER A 144 24.88 9.66 -21.00
CA SER A 144 25.06 11.07 -21.33
C SER A 144 23.70 11.79 -21.46
N PRO A 145 23.51 12.96 -20.80
CA PRO A 145 22.24 13.70 -20.79
C PRO A 145 21.67 14.03 -22.19
N GLN A 146 22.53 14.04 -23.18
CA GLN A 146 22.17 14.36 -24.59
C GLN A 146 21.42 13.23 -25.31
N ARG A 147 21.43 11.99 -24.77
CA ARG A 147 20.75 10.81 -25.37
C ARG A 147 19.38 10.53 -24.80
N ILE A 148 18.93 11.31 -23.81
CA ILE A 148 17.65 11.07 -23.14
C ILE A 148 16.55 11.91 -23.81
N PRO A 149 15.43 11.28 -24.28
CA PRO A 149 14.30 12.01 -24.83
C PRO A 149 13.76 13.04 -23.82
N ALA A 150 13.36 14.21 -24.29
CA ALA A 150 12.93 15.34 -23.44
C ALA A 150 11.81 14.98 -22.43
N ARG A 151 10.96 14.00 -22.75
CA ARG A 151 9.88 13.51 -21.88
C ARG A 151 10.35 12.76 -20.63
N VAL A 152 11.54 12.16 -20.66
CA VAL A 152 12.11 11.34 -19.57
C VAL A 152 13.27 12.08 -18.88
N ARG A 153 13.60 13.28 -19.34
CA ARG A 153 14.79 14.03 -18.93
C ARG A 153 14.74 14.59 -17.51
N ARG A 154 13.54 14.87 -16.98
CA ARG A 154 13.35 15.52 -15.67
C ARG A 154 14.08 14.86 -14.49
N PRO A 155 14.00 13.53 -14.27
CA PRO A 155 14.70 12.89 -13.16
C PRO A 155 16.22 12.81 -13.34
N PHE A 156 16.75 13.14 -14.55
CA PHE A 156 18.16 12.99 -14.89
C PHE A 156 18.96 14.29 -14.88
N ILE A 157 18.33 15.46 -14.72
CA ILE A 157 19.01 16.75 -14.66
C ILE A 157 19.18 17.17 -13.19
N ALA A 158 20.44 17.20 -12.73
CA ALA A 158 20.76 17.78 -11.43
C ALA A 158 20.65 19.31 -11.52
N GLY A 159 19.80 19.91 -10.71
CA GLY A 159 19.71 21.37 -10.60
C GLY A 159 18.36 22.00 -10.93
N GLU A 160 17.44 21.31 -11.62
CA GLU A 160 16.06 21.74 -11.57
C GLU A 160 15.48 21.19 -10.26
N GLY A 161 15.42 22.07 -9.26
CA GLY A 161 14.79 21.78 -8.00
C GLY A 161 13.41 21.18 -8.26
N VAL A 162 13.10 20.10 -7.57
CA VAL A 162 11.71 19.65 -7.40
C VAL A 162 10.94 20.92 -7.07
N PRO A 163 9.88 21.27 -7.81
CA PRO A 163 9.13 22.48 -7.49
C PRO A 163 8.41 22.27 -6.16
N TYR A 164 9.14 22.51 -5.08
CA TYR A 164 8.58 22.78 -3.76
C TYR A 164 8.01 24.20 -3.78
N ALA A 165 7.23 24.52 -4.77
CA ALA A 165 6.51 25.75 -4.79
C ALA A 165 5.12 25.43 -5.27
N VAL A 166 4.27 25.31 -4.36
CA VAL A 166 3.12 26.20 -4.20
C VAL A 166 2.34 25.67 -3.05
N ALA A 167 2.45 26.39 -1.97
CA ALA A 167 1.63 26.43 -0.79
C ALA A 167 0.15 26.28 -1.06
#